data_8f46e35c056079ab98aed655dd60dcd5
#
_entry.id   8f46e35c056079ab98aed655dd60dcd5
#
_cell.length_a   1.000
_cell.length_b   1.000
_cell.length_c   1.000
_cell.angle_alpha   90.00
_cell.angle_beta   90.00
_cell.angle_gamma   90.00
#
_symmetry.space_group_name_H-M   'P 1'
#
loop_
_entity.id
_entity.type
_entity.pdbx_description
1 polymer ?
#
loop_
_entity_poly.entity_id
_entity_poly.type
_entity_poly.pdbx_seq_one_letter_code
_entity_poly.pdbx_strand_id
1 'polypeptide(L)'
;MAKRSRPEDEAWSDYAAQLAANLRQHRSEAGLSQEDVAYRSGLTRYTYQKYEKGESKPGTPANPTIRTLLAMSQTLGVALTDILPPEAPDLRLR
;
A
#
# COMPACT_ATOMS: atom_id res chain seq x y z
N MET A 1 5.27 -1.41 29.93
CA MET A 1 4.17 -0.46 29.70
C MET A 1 3.89 -0.37 28.20
N ALA A 2 2.64 -0.50 27.83
CA ALA A 2 2.28 -0.40 26.42
C ALA A 2 2.48 1.01 25.89
N LYS A 3 3.10 1.15 24.75
CA LYS A 3 3.27 2.43 24.10
C LYS A 3 1.95 2.88 23.49
N ARG A 4 1.54 4.09 23.83
CA ARG A 4 0.29 4.63 23.30
C ARG A 4 0.51 5.07 21.85
N SER A 5 -0.34 4.63 20.93
CA SER A 5 -0.31 5.07 19.54
C SER A 5 -0.76 6.52 19.44
N ARG A 6 -0.13 7.28 18.57
CA ARG A 6 -0.58 8.64 18.26
C ARG A 6 -1.70 8.60 17.24
N PRO A 7 -2.62 9.60 17.24
CA PRO A 7 -3.70 9.63 16.25
C PRO A 7 -3.22 9.59 14.80
N GLU A 8 -2.11 10.25 14.48
CA GLU A 8 -1.55 10.21 13.13
C GLU A 8 -1.03 8.82 12.75
N ASP A 9 -0.56 8.03 13.73
CA ASP A 9 -0.13 6.66 13.46
C ASP A 9 -1.31 5.76 13.12
N GLU A 10 -2.43 5.95 13.82
CA GLU A 10 -3.67 5.23 13.54
C GLU A 10 -4.22 5.63 12.17
N ALA A 11 -4.22 6.92 11.86
CA ALA A 11 -4.68 7.42 10.58
C ALA A 11 -3.82 6.89 9.44
N TRP A 12 -2.52 6.79 9.64
CA TRP A 12 -1.62 6.21 8.65
C TRP A 12 -1.88 4.72 8.46
N SER A 13 -2.11 3.99 9.55
CA SER A 13 -2.42 2.57 9.49
C SER A 13 -3.70 2.31 8.69
N ASP A 14 -4.74 3.13 8.92
CA ASP A 14 -5.99 3.04 8.17
C ASP A 14 -5.77 3.35 6.69
N TYR A 15 -4.96 4.36 6.40
CA TYR A 15 -4.65 4.74 5.02
C TYR A 15 -3.91 3.60 4.29
N ALA A 16 -2.93 2.99 4.96
CA ALA A 16 -2.19 1.86 4.40
C ALA A 16 -3.11 0.66 4.14
N ALA A 17 -4.10 0.43 5.00
CA ALA A 17 -5.08 -0.63 4.81
C ALA A 17 -5.98 -0.36 3.62
N GLN A 18 -6.37 0.89 3.40
CA GLN A 18 -7.17 1.28 2.23
C GLN A 18 -6.36 1.15 0.95
N LEU A 19 -5.09 1.55 0.98
CA LEU A 19 -4.19 1.35 -0.16
C LEU A 19 -4.08 -0.13 -0.50
N ALA A 20 -3.94 -0.99 0.51
CA ALA A 20 -3.86 -2.43 0.32
C ALA A 20 -5.11 -2.96 -0.38
N ALA A 21 -6.29 -2.51 0.04
CA ALA A 21 -7.55 -2.91 -0.57
C ALA A 21 -7.61 -2.46 -2.05
N ASN A 22 -7.17 -1.24 -2.33
CA ASN A 22 -7.15 -0.72 -3.70
C ASN A 22 -6.20 -1.53 -4.59
N LEU A 23 -5.04 -1.92 -4.06
CA LEU A 23 -4.10 -2.76 -4.81
C LEU A 23 -4.72 -4.11 -5.15
N ARG A 24 -5.37 -4.76 -4.19
CA ARG A 24 -6.03 -6.05 -4.42
C ARG A 24 -7.12 -5.93 -5.48
N GLN A 25 -7.92 -4.86 -5.40
CA GLN A 25 -9.01 -4.64 -6.34
C GLN A 25 -8.49 -4.44 -7.76
N HIS A 26 -7.53 -3.54 -7.95
CA HIS A 26 -6.99 -3.26 -9.28
C HIS A 26 -6.25 -4.47 -9.86
N ARG A 27 -5.56 -5.24 -9.00
CA ARG A 27 -4.91 -6.46 -9.45
C ARG A 27 -5.94 -7.48 -9.95
N SER A 28 -7.01 -7.67 -9.20
CA SER A 28 -8.09 -8.58 -9.58
C SER A 28 -8.72 -8.14 -10.90
N GLU A 29 -8.99 -6.86 -11.05
CA GLU A 29 -9.57 -6.32 -12.29
C GLU A 29 -8.63 -6.47 -13.48
N ALA A 30 -7.33 -6.40 -13.25
CA ALA A 30 -6.33 -6.61 -14.29
C ALA A 30 -6.11 -8.08 -14.63
N GLY A 31 -6.66 -9.00 -13.85
CA GLY A 31 -6.50 -10.43 -14.07
C GLY A 31 -5.10 -10.94 -13.79
N LEU A 32 -4.35 -10.25 -12.90
CA LEU A 32 -2.98 -10.61 -12.60
C LEU A 32 -2.87 -11.30 -11.25
N SER A 33 -1.90 -12.20 -11.12
CA SER A 33 -1.55 -12.79 -9.83
C SER A 33 -0.67 -11.83 -9.04
N GLN A 34 -0.52 -12.09 -7.74
CA GLN A 34 0.42 -11.33 -6.91
C GLN A 34 1.84 -11.44 -7.46
N GLU A 35 2.22 -12.62 -7.91
CA GLU A 35 3.54 -12.86 -8.49
C GLU A 35 3.75 -12.04 -9.76
N ASP A 36 2.73 -11.96 -10.63
CA ASP A 36 2.81 -11.15 -11.85
C ASP A 36 3.06 -9.68 -11.52
N VAL A 37 2.29 -9.12 -10.60
CA VAL A 37 2.44 -7.71 -10.26
C VAL A 37 3.80 -7.46 -9.62
N ALA A 38 4.21 -8.34 -8.72
CA ALA A 38 5.52 -8.20 -8.07
C ALA A 38 6.64 -8.20 -9.11
N TYR A 39 6.66 -9.21 -9.98
CA TYR A 39 7.71 -9.35 -10.98
C TYR A 39 7.77 -8.13 -11.90
N ARG A 40 6.62 -7.71 -12.43
CA ARG A 40 6.56 -6.59 -13.37
C ARG A 40 6.87 -5.25 -12.71
N SER A 41 6.69 -5.15 -11.40
CA SER A 41 6.98 -3.94 -10.63
C SER A 41 8.39 -3.94 -10.06
N GLY A 42 9.19 -4.97 -10.33
CA GLY A 42 10.55 -5.07 -9.82
C GLY A 42 10.62 -5.40 -8.33
N LEU A 43 9.62 -6.11 -7.81
CA LEU A 43 9.54 -6.47 -6.41
C LEU A 43 9.59 -7.99 -6.25
N THR A 44 9.99 -8.43 -5.05
CA THR A 44 9.79 -9.84 -4.69
C THR A 44 8.31 -10.04 -4.38
N ARG A 45 7.82 -11.27 -4.55
CA ARG A 45 6.46 -11.63 -4.16
C ARG A 45 6.22 -11.30 -2.68
N TYR A 46 7.19 -11.59 -1.84
CA TYR A 46 7.11 -11.36 -0.41
C TYR A 46 6.88 -9.87 -0.10
N THR A 47 7.65 -8.99 -0.76
CA THR A 47 7.50 -7.54 -0.57
C THR A 47 6.12 -7.05 -1.05
N TYR A 48 5.70 -7.52 -2.23
CA TYR A 48 4.39 -7.11 -2.77
C TYR A 48 3.25 -7.57 -1.85
N GLN A 49 3.33 -8.79 -1.30
CA GLN A 49 2.32 -9.29 -0.38
C GLN A 49 2.14 -8.40 0.83
N LYS A 50 3.22 -7.81 1.33
CA LYS A 50 3.15 -6.86 2.43
C LYS A 50 2.30 -5.65 2.08
N TYR A 51 2.43 -5.16 0.85
CA TYR A 51 1.63 -4.01 0.42
C TYR A 51 0.15 -4.36 0.32
N GLU A 52 -0.18 -5.55 -0.18
CA GLU A 52 -1.58 -6.00 -0.23
C GLU A 52 -2.15 -6.34 1.15
N LYS A 53 -1.30 -6.55 2.13
CA LYS A 53 -1.69 -6.77 3.51
C LYS A 53 -1.83 -5.48 4.28
N GLY A 54 -1.17 -4.43 3.81
CA GLY A 54 -1.16 -3.15 4.50
C GLY A 54 -0.16 -3.08 5.64
N GLU A 55 0.68 -4.10 5.80
CA GLU A 55 1.65 -4.19 6.89
C GLU A 55 3.02 -4.61 6.38
N SER A 56 4.08 -3.98 6.88
CA SER A 56 5.45 -4.42 6.61
C SER A 56 5.85 -5.57 7.53
N LYS A 57 5.31 -5.57 8.74
CA LYS A 57 5.39 -6.64 9.73
C LYS A 57 4.20 -6.46 10.67
N PRO A 58 3.84 -7.46 11.48
CA PRO A 58 2.69 -7.33 12.39
C PRO A 58 2.76 -6.06 13.22
N GLY A 59 1.69 -5.26 13.17
CA GLY A 59 1.59 -4.00 13.91
C GLY A 59 2.29 -2.81 13.28
N THR A 60 2.97 -2.97 12.15
CA THR A 60 3.65 -1.87 11.46
C THR A 60 3.04 -1.67 10.08
N PRO A 61 2.42 -0.52 9.80
CA PRO A 61 1.80 -0.27 8.49
C PRO A 61 2.82 -0.33 7.36
N ALA A 62 2.39 -0.74 6.19
CA ALA A 62 3.20 -0.69 5.00
C ALA A 62 3.46 0.77 4.61
N ASN A 63 4.63 1.00 4.02
CA ASN A 63 5.03 2.34 3.60
C ASN A 63 5.86 2.24 2.32
N PRO A 64 5.22 1.97 1.17
CA PRO A 64 5.97 1.89 -0.08
C PRO A 64 6.52 3.25 -0.50
N THR A 65 7.67 3.22 -1.17
CA THR A 65 8.24 4.45 -1.72
C THR A 65 7.40 4.93 -2.91
N ILE A 66 7.57 6.21 -3.28
CA ILE A 66 6.91 6.75 -4.47
C ILE A 66 7.31 5.95 -5.71
N ARG A 67 8.57 5.56 -5.81
CA ARG A 67 9.04 4.75 -6.94
C ARG A 67 8.26 3.44 -7.04
N THR A 68 8.09 2.77 -5.92
CA THR A 68 7.35 1.51 -5.87
C THR A 68 5.88 1.71 -6.22
N LEU A 69 5.27 2.78 -5.69
CA LEU A 69 3.88 3.11 -6.00
C LEU A 69 3.68 3.35 -7.49
N LEU A 70 4.59 4.11 -8.12
CA LEU A 70 4.53 4.37 -9.55
C LEU A 70 4.68 3.08 -10.35
N ALA A 71 5.63 2.23 -9.97
CA ALA A 71 5.84 0.97 -10.67
C ALA A 71 4.60 0.08 -10.61
N MET A 72 3.97 0.01 -9.44
CA MET A 72 2.76 -0.79 -9.28
C MET A 72 1.59 -0.21 -10.10
N SER A 73 1.41 1.11 -10.11
CA SER A 73 0.35 1.72 -10.89
C SER A 73 0.54 1.46 -12.38
N GLN A 74 1.76 1.56 -12.87
CA GLN A 74 2.08 1.28 -14.27
C GLN A 74 1.82 -0.18 -14.63
N THR A 75 2.20 -1.10 -13.75
CA THR A 75 1.93 -2.53 -13.94
C THR A 75 0.44 -2.81 -14.01
N LEU A 76 -0.33 -2.15 -13.15
CA LEU A 76 -1.79 -2.34 -13.10
C LEU A 76 -2.52 -1.57 -14.20
N GLY A 77 -1.82 -0.70 -14.92
CA GLY A 77 -2.42 0.07 -16.01
C GLY A 77 -3.35 1.19 -15.53
N VAL A 78 -3.10 1.72 -14.35
CA VAL A 78 -3.92 2.78 -13.76
C VAL A 78 -3.04 3.95 -13.35
N ALA A 79 -3.66 5.11 -13.11
CA ALA A 79 -2.93 6.26 -12.59
C ALA A 79 -2.60 6.04 -11.11
N LEU A 80 -1.54 6.70 -10.63
CA LEU A 80 -1.19 6.63 -9.21
C LEU A 80 -2.37 7.06 -8.33
N THR A 81 -3.12 8.07 -8.75
CA THR A 81 -4.29 8.56 -8.03
C THR A 81 -5.41 7.52 -7.93
N ASP A 82 -5.40 6.51 -8.79
CA ASP A 82 -6.42 5.45 -8.72
C ASP A 82 -6.15 4.45 -7.59
N ILE A 83 -4.88 4.28 -7.22
CA ILE A 83 -4.54 3.36 -6.13
C ILE A 83 -4.41 4.07 -4.79
N LEU A 84 -4.14 5.37 -4.77
CA LEU A 84 -4.08 6.12 -3.52
C LEU A 84 -5.49 6.39 -3.01
N PRO A 85 -5.76 6.14 -1.71
CA PRO A 85 -7.05 6.51 -1.14
C PRO A 85 -7.28 8.02 -1.24
N PRO A 86 -8.53 8.47 -1.44
CA PRO A 86 -8.80 9.87 -1.72
C PRO A 86 -8.59 10.83 -0.55
N GLU A 87 -8.73 10.34 0.68
CA GLU A 87 -8.62 11.19 1.86
C GLU A 87 -7.31 10.91 2.58
N ALA A 88 -6.32 11.78 2.38
CA ALA A 88 -5.03 11.64 3.03
C ALA A 88 -5.14 11.98 4.52
N PRO A 89 -4.44 11.24 5.39
CA PRO A 89 -4.41 11.58 6.80
C PRO A 89 -3.60 12.85 7.03
N ASP A 90 -3.87 13.52 8.14
CA ASP A 90 -3.07 14.68 8.55
C ASP A 90 -1.82 14.14 9.27
N LEU A 91 -0.69 14.20 8.58
CA LEU A 91 0.58 13.68 9.09
C LEU A 91 1.50 14.80 9.62
N ARG A 92 1.00 16.02 9.68
CA ARG A 92 1.81 17.13 10.14
C ARG A 92 2.02 17.05 11.66
N LEU A 93 3.21 17.38 12.08
CA LEU A 93 3.51 17.55 13.49
C LEU A 93 3.01 18.91 13.96
N ARG A 94 2.49 18.97 15.19
CA ARG A 94 1.90 20.19 15.75
C ARG A 94 2.71 20.71 16.91
#